data_fa94e675050239710df3a0944eb2be2f
#
_entry.id   fa94e675050239710df3a0944eb2be2f
#
_cell.length_a   1.000
_cell.length_b   1.000
_cell.length_c   1.000
_cell.angle_alpha   90.00
_cell.angle_beta   90.00
_cell.angle_gamma   90.00
#
_symmetry.space_group_name_H-M   'P 1'
#
loop_
_entity.id
_entity.type
_entity.pdbx_description
1 polymer ?
#
loop_
_entity_poly.entity_id
_entity_poly.type
_entity_poly.pdbx_seq_one_letter_code
_entity_poly.pdbx_strand_id
1 'polypeptide(L)'
;PGKHRFSRAFAEFAHVRLAERCHDRLIRNQLGDQLIGHVARDSTAIEAREAPATKPAESKEKTKDSPKRRDRPRRGEVRPPKPETRLERQQKQTLAQMISERPTACDTGTKCDSQGFKYSWHGYKLHIDTIDGDIPVKAILTSASVHDSQVMRPLMHATSARLTDCYDRADAAYCSPILREASRALDMCR
;
A
#
# COMPACT_ATOMS: atom_id res chain seq x y z
N PRO A 1 -23.59 -20.78 -21.69
CA PRO A 1 -22.18 -20.86 -21.27
C PRO A 1 -22.12 -21.21 -19.78
N GLY A 2 -21.54 -22.38 -19.42
CA GLY A 2 -21.50 -22.85 -18.03
C GLY A 2 -20.60 -21.96 -17.18
N LYS A 3 -20.89 -21.84 -15.87
CA LYS A 3 -20.11 -21.04 -14.88
C LYS A 3 -18.59 -21.27 -14.98
N HIS A 4 -18.16 -22.48 -15.31
CA HIS A 4 -16.75 -22.84 -15.46
C HIS A 4 -16.03 -22.14 -16.64
N ARG A 5 -16.74 -21.77 -17.71
CA ARG A 5 -16.10 -21.03 -18.83
C ARG A 5 -15.76 -19.60 -18.46
N PHE A 6 -16.65 -18.94 -17.72
CA PHE A 6 -16.37 -17.59 -17.19
C PHE A 6 -15.20 -17.61 -16.21
N SER A 7 -15.20 -18.55 -15.27
CA SER A 7 -14.09 -18.66 -14.29
C SER A 7 -12.74 -18.88 -14.97
N ARG A 8 -12.68 -19.70 -16.02
CA ARG A 8 -11.43 -19.89 -16.80
C ARG A 8 -11.01 -18.64 -17.56
N ALA A 9 -11.95 -17.95 -18.20
CA ALA A 9 -11.66 -16.72 -18.90
C ALA A 9 -11.14 -15.64 -17.96
N PHE A 10 -11.75 -15.47 -16.78
CA PHE A 10 -11.26 -14.52 -15.77
C PHE A 10 -9.89 -14.93 -15.20
N ALA A 11 -9.64 -16.21 -14.99
CA ALA A 11 -8.34 -16.69 -14.56
C ALA A 11 -7.25 -16.39 -15.62
N GLU A 12 -7.56 -16.59 -16.90
CA GLU A 12 -6.66 -16.24 -17.99
C GLU A 12 -6.43 -14.73 -18.08
N PHE A 13 -7.48 -13.92 -17.99
CA PHE A 13 -7.34 -12.45 -17.97
C PHE A 13 -6.48 -11.97 -16.81
N ALA A 14 -6.65 -12.58 -15.63
CA ALA A 14 -5.81 -12.28 -14.48
C ALA A 14 -4.35 -12.69 -14.70
N HIS A 15 -4.12 -13.88 -15.26
CA HIS A 15 -2.79 -14.40 -15.54
C HIS A 15 -2.01 -13.49 -16.51
N VAL A 16 -2.64 -13.05 -17.59
CA VAL A 16 -2.02 -12.14 -18.58
C VAL A 16 -2.12 -10.67 -18.18
N ARG A 17 -2.66 -10.37 -17.00
CA ARG A 17 -2.88 -9.01 -16.48
C ARG A 17 -3.60 -8.09 -17.47
N LEU A 18 -4.58 -8.62 -18.18
CA LEU A 18 -5.26 -7.91 -19.28
C LEU A 18 -5.89 -6.61 -18.82
N ALA A 19 -6.66 -6.63 -17.74
CA ALA A 19 -7.33 -5.45 -17.20
C ALA A 19 -6.33 -4.33 -16.85
N GLU A 20 -5.22 -4.68 -16.18
CA GLU A 20 -4.18 -3.71 -15.84
C GLU A 20 -3.50 -3.13 -17.08
N ARG A 21 -3.20 -3.96 -18.08
CA ARG A 21 -2.60 -3.51 -19.35
C ARG A 21 -3.53 -2.59 -20.15
N CYS A 22 -4.81 -2.92 -20.21
CA CYS A 22 -5.81 -2.08 -20.88
C CYS A 22 -5.95 -0.73 -20.17
N HIS A 23 -6.07 -0.74 -18.86
CA HIS A 23 -6.14 0.47 -18.04
C HIS A 23 -4.89 1.33 -18.19
N ASP A 24 -3.70 0.71 -18.12
CA ASP A 24 -2.42 1.40 -18.29
C ASP A 24 -2.34 2.13 -19.65
N ARG A 25 -2.73 1.43 -20.71
CA ARG A 25 -2.75 2.01 -22.06
C ARG A 25 -3.75 3.15 -22.17
N LEU A 26 -4.95 3.00 -21.58
CA LEU A 26 -5.98 4.03 -21.58
C LEU A 26 -5.48 5.30 -20.89
N ILE A 27 -4.94 5.18 -19.69
CA ILE A 27 -4.41 6.33 -18.92
C ILE A 27 -3.30 7.03 -19.69
N ARG A 28 -2.32 6.31 -20.20
CA ARG A 28 -1.22 6.91 -20.98
C ARG A 28 -1.71 7.60 -22.25
N ASN A 29 -2.64 7.00 -22.97
CA ASN A 29 -3.13 7.57 -24.23
C ASN A 29 -4.00 8.82 -24.02
N GLN A 30 -4.72 8.89 -22.90
CA GLN A 30 -5.66 9.99 -22.66
C GLN A 30 -5.06 11.12 -21.79
N LEU A 31 -4.15 10.77 -20.91
CA LEU A 31 -3.67 11.67 -19.86
C LEU A 31 -2.13 11.84 -19.83
N GLY A 32 -1.38 10.98 -20.55
CA GLY A 32 0.08 10.94 -20.43
C GLY A 32 0.77 12.25 -20.82
N ASP A 33 0.21 13.02 -21.74
CA ASP A 33 0.74 14.30 -22.22
C ASP A 33 0.10 15.51 -21.49
N GLN A 34 -0.78 15.27 -20.51
CA GLN A 34 -1.44 16.33 -19.77
C GLN A 34 -0.79 16.55 -18.41
N LEU A 35 -0.65 17.81 -18.02
CA LEU A 35 -0.31 18.16 -16.65
C LEU A 35 -1.57 18.07 -15.79
N ILE A 36 -1.56 17.14 -14.83
CA ILE A 36 -2.66 16.93 -13.91
C ILE A 36 -2.51 17.87 -12.70
N GLY A 37 -3.61 18.48 -12.27
CA GLY A 37 -3.59 19.42 -11.16
C GLY A 37 -3.20 18.74 -9.85
N HIS A 38 -3.86 17.65 -9.51
CA HIS A 38 -3.53 16.88 -8.30
C HIS A 38 -3.91 15.41 -8.40
N VAL A 39 -3.19 14.61 -7.63
CA VAL A 39 -3.48 13.19 -7.38
C VAL A 39 -3.91 13.03 -5.94
N ALA A 40 -5.11 12.49 -5.71
CA ALA A 40 -5.62 12.15 -4.39
C ALA A 40 -5.37 10.67 -4.10
N ARG A 41 -4.84 10.38 -2.90
CA ARG A 41 -4.58 9.01 -2.41
C ARG A 41 -5.44 8.68 -1.22
N ASP A 42 -6.13 7.57 -1.32
CA ASP A 42 -6.92 7.04 -0.21
C ASP A 42 -6.93 5.51 -0.21
N SER A 43 -7.44 4.93 0.86
CA SER A 43 -7.60 3.49 1.00
C SER A 43 -9.01 3.14 1.47
N THR A 44 -9.56 2.08 0.89
CA THR A 44 -10.87 1.55 1.27
C THR A 44 -10.77 0.10 1.72
N ALA A 45 -11.59 -0.26 2.71
CA ALA A 45 -11.71 -1.63 3.19
C ALA A 45 -12.47 -2.48 2.18
N ILE A 46 -11.98 -3.71 1.94
CA ILE A 46 -12.68 -4.73 1.18
C ILE A 46 -12.88 -5.93 2.09
N GLU A 47 -14.12 -6.16 2.50
CA GLU A 47 -14.48 -7.32 3.30
C GLU A 47 -14.42 -8.60 2.45
N ALA A 48 -13.79 -9.64 2.98
CA ALA A 48 -13.70 -10.95 2.35
C ALA A 48 -14.59 -11.97 3.07
N ARG A 49 -14.98 -12.99 2.34
CA ARG A 49 -15.71 -14.14 2.91
C ARG A 49 -14.76 -15.23 3.44
N GLU A 50 -13.50 -15.17 3.09
CA GLU A 50 -12.49 -16.10 3.53
C GLU A 50 -11.98 -15.74 4.93
N ALA A 51 -11.56 -16.77 5.68
CA ALA A 51 -10.96 -16.57 6.99
C ALA A 51 -9.57 -15.91 6.84
N PRO A 52 -9.17 -15.04 7.81
CA PRO A 52 -7.83 -14.52 7.83
C PRO A 52 -6.77 -15.62 7.82
N ALA A 53 -5.69 -15.41 7.08
CA ALA A 53 -4.59 -16.35 7.04
C ALA A 53 -4.04 -16.58 8.45
N THR A 54 -4.00 -17.84 8.86
CA THR A 54 -3.40 -18.23 10.14
C THR A 54 -1.93 -17.86 10.08
N LYS A 55 -1.50 -16.90 10.88
CA LYS A 55 -0.08 -16.59 11.03
C LYS A 55 0.59 -17.87 11.52
N PRO A 56 1.65 -18.37 10.84
CA PRO A 56 2.41 -19.48 11.37
C PRO A 56 2.70 -19.15 12.83
N ALA A 57 2.42 -20.08 13.74
CA ALA A 57 2.88 -19.94 15.09
C ALA A 57 4.40 -19.87 14.99
N GLU A 58 4.94 -18.63 14.83
CA GLU A 58 6.34 -18.40 15.14
C GLU A 58 6.48 -19.00 16.52
N SER A 59 7.26 -20.08 16.58
CA SER A 59 7.67 -20.64 17.84
C SER A 59 8.24 -19.48 18.61
N LYS A 60 7.39 -18.87 19.43
CA LYS A 60 7.83 -17.95 20.46
C LYS A 60 8.59 -18.83 21.45
N GLU A 61 9.75 -19.29 21.04
CA GLU A 61 10.82 -19.44 22.01
C GLU A 61 10.92 -18.06 22.65
N LYS A 62 10.08 -17.92 23.66
CA LYS A 62 10.26 -16.86 24.65
C LYS A 62 11.60 -17.15 25.28
N THR A 63 12.65 -16.60 24.69
CA THR A 63 13.83 -16.28 25.46
C THR A 63 13.33 -15.41 26.59
N LYS A 64 13.12 -16.06 27.75
CA LYS A 64 12.56 -15.46 28.97
C LYS A 64 13.39 -14.31 29.52
N ASP A 65 14.43 -13.91 28.81
CA ASP A 65 15.50 -13.04 29.34
C ASP A 65 15.63 -11.63 28.75
N SER A 66 14.64 -11.14 28.01
CA SER A 66 14.64 -9.70 27.75
C SER A 66 13.28 -9.10 28.04
N PRO A 67 13.08 -8.47 29.20
CA PRO A 67 11.88 -7.69 29.44
C PRO A 67 11.78 -6.64 28.33
N LYS A 68 10.63 -6.57 27.63
CA LYS A 68 10.31 -5.49 26.67
C LYS A 68 10.23 -4.18 27.44
N ARG A 69 11.37 -3.58 27.74
CA ARG A 69 11.43 -2.30 28.44
C ARG A 69 10.98 -1.20 27.49
N ARG A 70 9.85 -0.61 27.80
CA ARG A 70 9.36 0.61 27.14
C ARG A 70 10.04 1.87 27.64
N ASP A 71 10.78 1.76 28.74
CA ASP A 71 11.36 2.88 29.46
C ASP A 71 12.64 3.43 28.81
N ARG A 72 12.98 4.67 29.18
CA ARG A 72 14.24 5.33 28.80
C ARG A 72 15.43 4.43 29.14
N PRO A 73 16.44 4.29 28.24
CA PRO A 73 17.66 3.52 28.57
C PRO A 73 18.31 4.02 29.86
N ARG A 74 18.77 3.09 30.65
CA ARG A 74 19.61 3.45 31.83
C ARG A 74 20.91 4.05 31.34
N ARG A 75 21.53 4.92 32.17
CA ARG A 75 22.82 5.53 31.84
C ARG A 75 23.87 4.42 31.62
N GLY A 76 24.44 4.37 30.40
CA GLY A 76 25.41 3.33 29.99
C GLY A 76 24.80 2.09 29.33
N GLU A 77 23.46 1.99 29.19
CA GLU A 77 22.80 0.89 28.48
C GLU A 77 22.85 1.13 26.97
N VAL A 78 23.60 0.31 26.25
CA VAL A 78 23.64 0.30 24.78
C VAL A 78 22.55 -0.64 24.29
N ARG A 79 21.52 -0.11 23.63
CA ARG A 79 20.46 -0.93 23.01
C ARG A 79 20.87 -1.34 21.60
N PRO A 80 20.53 -2.56 21.19
CA PRO A 80 20.73 -2.95 19.79
C PRO A 80 19.98 -2.00 18.86
N PRO A 81 20.51 -1.72 17.66
CA PRO A 81 19.85 -0.87 16.68
C PRO A 81 18.46 -1.44 16.35
N LYS A 82 17.50 -0.55 16.17
CA LYS A 82 16.16 -0.96 15.75
C LYS A 82 16.24 -1.61 14.36
N PRO A 83 15.50 -2.69 14.13
CA PRO A 83 15.43 -3.27 12.80
C PRO A 83 14.87 -2.23 11.80
N GLU A 84 15.42 -2.26 10.60
CA GLU A 84 15.02 -1.37 9.50
C GLU A 84 13.52 -1.51 9.23
N THR A 85 12.81 -0.40 9.22
CA THR A 85 11.38 -0.36 8.93
C THR A 85 11.11 -0.64 7.45
N ARG A 86 9.87 -1.01 7.10
CA ARG A 86 9.49 -1.20 5.69
C ARG A 86 9.70 0.08 4.87
N LEU A 87 9.39 1.26 5.42
CA LEU A 87 9.58 2.53 4.74
C LEU A 87 11.05 2.81 4.42
N GLU A 88 11.95 2.52 5.35
CA GLU A 88 13.40 2.67 5.14
C GLU A 88 13.91 1.69 4.07
N ARG A 89 13.46 0.43 4.08
CA ARG A 89 13.79 -0.54 3.02
C ARG A 89 13.30 -0.11 1.66
N GLN A 90 12.09 0.42 1.57
CA GLN A 90 11.51 0.91 0.32
C GLN A 90 12.30 2.05 -0.33
N GLN A 91 13.12 2.80 0.42
CA GLN A 91 14.01 3.81 -0.15
C GLN A 91 15.07 3.21 -1.09
N LYS A 92 15.44 1.96 -0.87
CA LYS A 92 16.49 1.24 -1.60
C LYS A 92 15.92 0.26 -2.63
N GLN A 93 14.59 0.10 -2.68
CA GLN A 93 13.91 -0.88 -3.51
C GLN A 93 13.38 -0.29 -4.80
N THR A 94 13.35 -1.11 -5.85
CA THR A 94 12.62 -0.81 -7.09
C THR A 94 11.12 -0.99 -6.89
N LEU A 95 10.30 -0.38 -7.77
CA LEU A 95 8.85 -0.55 -7.75
C LEU A 95 8.43 -2.03 -7.78
N ALA A 96 9.09 -2.85 -8.62
CA ALA A 96 8.80 -4.27 -8.72
C ALA A 96 9.04 -5.01 -7.40
N GLN A 97 10.14 -4.71 -6.70
CA GLN A 97 10.44 -5.27 -5.38
C GLN A 97 9.42 -4.84 -4.33
N MET A 98 9.08 -3.56 -4.26
CA MET A 98 8.07 -3.05 -3.33
C MET A 98 6.71 -3.72 -3.54
N ILE A 99 6.33 -3.97 -4.80
CA ILE A 99 5.07 -4.63 -5.15
C ILE A 99 5.11 -6.13 -4.82
N SER A 100 6.22 -6.82 -5.07
CA SER A 100 6.34 -8.26 -4.77
C SER A 100 6.34 -8.57 -3.28
N GLU A 101 6.90 -7.70 -2.46
CA GLU A 101 6.97 -7.86 -1.00
C GLU A 101 5.69 -7.45 -0.25
N ARG A 102 4.69 -6.91 -0.95
CA ARG A 102 3.45 -6.50 -0.27
C ARG A 102 2.68 -7.72 0.25
N PRO A 103 2.15 -7.68 1.49
CA PRO A 103 1.23 -8.71 1.95
C PRO A 103 -0.06 -8.70 1.12
N THR A 104 -0.48 -9.87 0.68
CA THR A 104 -1.69 -10.07 -0.15
C THR A 104 -2.62 -11.14 0.39
N ALA A 105 -2.31 -11.74 1.54
CA ALA A 105 -3.19 -12.69 2.19
C ALA A 105 -4.35 -11.97 2.91
N CYS A 106 -5.51 -12.61 3.01
CA CYS A 106 -6.61 -12.13 3.84
C CYS A 106 -6.13 -11.96 5.29
N ASP A 107 -6.37 -10.81 5.90
CA ASP A 107 -5.98 -10.52 7.29
C ASP A 107 -7.04 -9.60 7.94
N THR A 108 -6.86 -9.33 9.22
CA THR A 108 -7.74 -8.41 9.97
C THR A 108 -7.20 -7.00 9.92
N GLY A 109 -8.02 -6.09 9.40
CA GLY A 109 -7.78 -4.65 9.46
C GLY A 109 -8.59 -4.00 10.57
N THR A 110 -8.12 -2.86 11.06
CA THR A 110 -8.84 -2.04 12.05
C THR A 110 -8.70 -0.57 11.66
N LYS A 111 -9.83 0.13 11.64
CA LYS A 111 -9.89 1.58 11.42
C LYS A 111 -10.60 2.22 12.61
N CYS A 112 -10.20 3.44 12.93
CA CYS A 112 -10.87 4.28 13.92
C CYS A 112 -11.66 5.33 13.17
N ASP A 113 -12.91 5.54 13.52
CA ASP A 113 -13.71 6.62 12.96
C ASP A 113 -13.36 7.97 13.61
N SER A 114 -13.97 9.05 13.13
CA SER A 114 -13.76 10.41 13.65
C SER A 114 -14.23 10.59 15.10
N GLN A 115 -15.05 9.69 15.61
CA GLN A 115 -15.54 9.68 17.00
C GLN A 115 -14.72 8.78 17.92
N GLY A 116 -13.72 8.08 17.38
CA GLY A 116 -12.83 7.20 18.14
C GLY A 116 -13.33 5.75 18.26
N PHE A 117 -14.44 5.39 17.64
CA PHE A 117 -14.90 4.00 17.62
C PHE A 117 -14.05 3.16 16.67
N LYS A 118 -13.68 1.97 17.13
CA LYS A 118 -12.89 1.03 16.34
C LYS A 118 -13.81 0.11 15.56
N TYR A 119 -13.59 0.08 14.25
CA TYR A 119 -14.21 -0.87 13.35
C TYR A 119 -13.13 -1.85 12.83
N SER A 120 -13.41 -3.14 12.86
CA SER A 120 -12.50 -4.17 12.36
C SER A 120 -13.20 -5.02 11.30
N TRP A 121 -12.47 -5.39 10.25
CA TRP A 121 -12.96 -6.27 9.19
C TRP A 121 -11.92 -7.34 8.85
N HIS A 122 -12.37 -8.42 8.25
CA HIS A 122 -11.50 -9.44 7.66
C HIS A 122 -11.47 -9.26 6.15
N GLY A 123 -10.29 -9.24 5.56
CA GLY A 123 -10.18 -9.07 4.11
C GLY A 123 -8.94 -8.36 3.66
N TYR A 124 -9.17 -7.37 2.83
CA TYR A 124 -8.14 -6.63 2.11
C TYR A 124 -8.31 -5.13 2.29
N LYS A 125 -7.33 -4.39 1.79
CA LYS A 125 -7.39 -2.95 1.65
C LYS A 125 -7.00 -2.59 0.22
N LEU A 126 -7.84 -1.80 -0.45
CA LEU A 126 -7.56 -1.26 -1.77
C LEU A 126 -7.06 0.17 -1.61
N HIS A 127 -5.85 0.43 -2.06
CA HIS A 127 -5.27 1.76 -2.10
C HIS A 127 -5.37 2.27 -3.54
N ILE A 128 -5.89 3.48 -3.72
CA ILE A 128 -6.20 4.05 -5.04
C ILE A 128 -5.61 5.44 -5.13
N ASP A 129 -4.98 5.74 -6.27
CA ASP A 129 -4.72 7.10 -6.74
C ASP A 129 -5.81 7.49 -7.72
N THR A 130 -6.43 8.63 -7.47
CA THR A 130 -7.43 9.27 -8.35
C THR A 130 -6.96 10.68 -8.70
N ILE A 131 -7.34 11.12 -9.89
CA ILE A 131 -7.12 12.49 -10.35
C ILE A 131 -8.44 13.26 -10.38
N ASP A 132 -8.40 14.51 -10.82
CA ASP A 132 -9.58 15.35 -11.00
C ASP A 132 -10.69 14.62 -11.76
N GLY A 133 -11.93 14.74 -11.27
CA GLY A 133 -13.08 14.01 -11.79
C GLY A 133 -13.18 12.55 -11.33
N ASP A 134 -12.50 12.21 -10.23
CA ASP A 134 -12.52 10.87 -9.60
C ASP A 134 -12.06 9.72 -10.53
N ILE A 135 -11.19 10.03 -11.48
CA ILE A 135 -10.66 9.03 -12.43
C ILE A 135 -9.54 8.23 -11.73
N PRO A 136 -9.69 6.92 -11.53
CA PRO A 136 -8.66 6.09 -10.93
C PRO A 136 -7.49 5.90 -11.90
N VAL A 137 -6.27 6.22 -11.48
CA VAL A 137 -5.05 6.06 -12.29
C VAL A 137 -4.20 4.89 -11.88
N LYS A 138 -4.20 4.54 -10.61
CA LYS A 138 -3.53 3.35 -10.09
C LYS A 138 -4.24 2.81 -8.86
N ALA A 139 -4.25 1.47 -8.76
CA ALA A 139 -4.73 0.78 -7.58
C ALA A 139 -3.73 -0.29 -7.14
N ILE A 140 -3.60 -0.49 -5.82
CA ILE A 140 -2.79 -1.55 -5.21
C ILE A 140 -3.64 -2.23 -4.13
N LEU A 141 -3.82 -3.55 -4.25
CA LEU A 141 -4.50 -4.37 -3.26
C LEU A 141 -3.48 -4.93 -2.26
N THR A 142 -3.81 -4.85 -0.98
CA THR A 142 -3.00 -5.39 0.12
C THR A 142 -3.86 -6.14 1.13
N SER A 143 -3.22 -6.86 2.06
CA SER A 143 -3.89 -7.37 3.26
C SER A 143 -4.47 -6.20 4.07
N ALA A 144 -5.61 -6.42 4.74
CA ALA A 144 -6.29 -5.40 5.52
C ALA A 144 -5.44 -4.79 6.65
N SER A 145 -4.47 -5.53 7.17
CA SER A 145 -3.57 -5.08 8.25
C SER A 145 -2.45 -4.13 7.82
N VAL A 146 -2.27 -3.91 6.50
CA VAL A 146 -1.20 -3.05 6.00
C VAL A 146 -1.51 -1.59 6.29
N HIS A 147 -0.56 -0.87 6.88
CA HIS A 147 -0.69 0.57 7.13
C HIS A 147 -0.53 1.36 5.82
N ASP A 148 -1.35 2.37 5.61
CA ASP A 148 -1.47 3.13 4.36
C ASP A 148 -0.14 3.76 3.94
N SER A 149 0.64 4.30 4.89
CA SER A 149 1.97 4.85 4.63
C SER A 149 2.93 3.87 3.92
N GLN A 150 2.77 2.57 4.14
CA GLN A 150 3.64 1.55 3.52
C GLN A 150 3.33 1.32 2.03
N VAL A 151 2.19 1.82 1.55
CA VAL A 151 1.76 1.67 0.16
C VAL A 151 1.90 2.97 -0.63
N MET A 152 2.06 4.10 0.05
CA MET A 152 2.21 5.39 -0.61
C MET A 152 3.36 5.40 -1.62
N ARG A 153 4.57 4.97 -1.20
CA ARG A 153 5.74 5.02 -2.09
C ARG A 153 5.57 4.18 -3.37
N PRO A 154 5.20 2.88 -3.33
CA PRO A 154 4.94 2.12 -4.55
C PRO A 154 3.80 2.71 -5.39
N LEU A 155 2.78 3.32 -4.76
CA LEU A 155 1.68 3.94 -5.47
C LEU A 155 2.16 5.19 -6.23
N MET A 156 2.89 6.10 -5.56
CA MET A 156 3.52 7.28 -6.16
C MET A 156 4.39 6.92 -7.38
N HIS A 157 5.31 5.97 -7.22
CA HIS A 157 6.17 5.52 -8.31
C HIS A 157 5.39 4.93 -9.48
N ALA A 158 4.29 4.22 -9.21
CA ALA A 158 3.46 3.65 -10.25
C ALA A 158 2.63 4.70 -10.99
N THR A 159 2.22 5.76 -10.31
CA THR A 159 1.45 6.88 -10.88
C THR A 159 2.34 7.82 -11.66
N SER A 160 3.48 8.23 -11.12
CA SER A 160 4.45 9.10 -11.81
C SER A 160 5.04 8.49 -13.09
N ALA A 161 5.04 7.16 -13.21
CA ALA A 161 5.41 6.48 -14.45
C ALA A 161 4.35 6.59 -15.57
N ARG A 162 3.18 7.15 -15.31
CA ARG A 162 2.04 7.21 -16.22
C ARG A 162 1.63 8.64 -16.60
N LEU A 163 1.74 9.56 -15.66
CA LEU A 163 1.32 10.96 -15.80
C LEU A 163 2.21 11.86 -14.98
N THR A 164 2.12 13.17 -15.27
CA THR A 164 2.78 14.23 -14.50
C THR A 164 1.71 15.02 -13.75
N ASP A 165 1.88 15.19 -12.44
CA ASP A 165 0.97 15.93 -11.59
C ASP A 165 1.69 17.02 -10.78
N CYS A 166 0.92 18.02 -10.34
CA CYS A 166 1.44 19.16 -9.58
C CYS A 166 1.46 18.90 -8.07
N TYR A 167 0.42 18.22 -7.56
CA TYR A 167 0.22 18.06 -6.12
C TYR A 167 -0.26 16.67 -5.73
N ASP A 168 0.40 16.12 -4.71
CA ASP A 168 -0.07 14.92 -4.00
C ASP A 168 -0.99 15.32 -2.85
N ARG A 169 -2.20 14.75 -2.82
CA ARG A 169 -3.16 14.89 -1.72
C ARG A 169 -3.34 13.54 -1.03
N ALA A 170 -3.07 13.51 0.26
CA ALA A 170 -3.25 12.31 1.07
C ALA A 170 -3.63 12.70 2.49
N ASP A 171 -4.28 11.79 3.21
CA ASP A 171 -4.64 12.01 4.60
C ASP A 171 -3.43 11.95 5.55
N ALA A 172 -3.67 12.23 6.85
CA ALA A 172 -2.62 12.23 7.85
C ALA A 172 -1.95 10.86 8.06
N ALA A 173 -2.59 9.74 7.68
CA ALA A 173 -2.01 8.40 7.77
C ALA A 173 -0.78 8.23 6.86
N TYR A 174 -0.68 9.03 5.80
CA TYR A 174 0.45 9.07 4.88
C TYR A 174 1.55 10.06 5.29
N CYS A 175 1.34 10.83 6.36
CA CYS A 175 2.26 11.88 6.78
C CYS A 175 3.51 11.29 7.46
N SER A 176 4.61 11.20 6.70
CA SER A 176 5.92 10.77 7.19
C SER A 176 7.02 11.61 6.53
N PRO A 177 8.10 11.99 7.25
CA PRO A 177 9.24 12.68 6.66
C PRO A 177 9.82 11.96 5.43
N ILE A 178 9.98 10.63 5.51
CA ILE A 178 10.49 9.78 4.42
C ILE A 178 9.59 9.86 3.18
N LEU A 179 8.28 9.89 3.37
CA LEU A 179 7.33 9.95 2.26
C LEU A 179 7.25 11.34 1.64
N ARG A 180 7.35 12.39 2.44
CA ARG A 180 7.45 13.78 1.93
C ARG A 180 8.70 13.99 1.11
N GLU A 181 9.82 13.43 1.54
CA GLU A 181 11.09 13.49 0.79
C GLU A 181 10.98 12.69 -0.52
N ALA A 182 10.36 11.52 -0.48
CA ALA A 182 10.10 10.71 -1.68
C ALA A 182 9.19 11.43 -2.69
N SER A 183 8.13 12.11 -2.23
CA SER A 183 7.25 12.92 -3.09
C SER A 183 8.04 14.05 -3.79
N ARG A 184 8.86 14.77 -3.03
CA ARG A 184 9.72 15.83 -3.61
C ARG A 184 10.75 15.32 -4.61
N ALA A 185 11.33 14.12 -4.34
CA ALA A 185 12.33 13.52 -5.22
C ALA A 185 11.76 12.99 -6.54
N LEU A 186 10.46 12.69 -6.61
CA LEU A 186 9.79 12.33 -7.86
C LEU A 186 9.50 13.53 -8.76
N ASP A 187 9.81 14.74 -8.25
CA ASP A 187 9.75 16.00 -9.01
C ASP A 187 8.39 16.19 -9.69
N MET A 188 7.35 16.12 -8.86
CA MET A 188 5.96 16.15 -9.28
C MET A 188 5.54 17.53 -9.84
N CYS A 189 6.43 18.52 -9.75
CA CYS A 189 6.35 19.84 -10.41
C CYS A 189 7.67 20.11 -11.14
N ARG A 190 7.74 19.82 -12.41
CA ARG A 190 8.69 20.43 -13.33
C ARG A 190 8.09 21.63 -14.05
#